data_8efbf88e55195d11fcac153246cf4d83
#
_entry.id   8efbf88e55195d11fcac153246cf4d83
#
_cell.length_a   1.000
_cell.length_b   1.000
_cell.length_c   1.000
_cell.angle_alpha   90.00
_cell.angle_beta   90.00
_cell.angle_gamma   90.00
#
_symmetry.space_group_name_H-M   'P 1'
#
loop_
_entity.id
_entity.type
_entity.pdbx_description
1 polymer ?
#
loop_
_entity_poly.entity_id
_entity_poly.type
_entity_poly.pdbx_seq_one_letter_code
_entity_poly.pdbx_strand_id
1 'polypeptide(L)'
;MTKVAAPGFLVKGTSTLYDADGEQKAQWVKTTATANRDDLLRESIAAAFDDWRGVGRIAAAPKHTTDELLSIYPMGDPHLGLYTWGEETGEDLDLKIAEDNLCEAVKRLVACSPKSQTCIFLNLGDFFHSDTQDNRTARSGHALDVDTRWSKVLGVDTRFVEL
;
A
#
# COMPACT_ATOMS: atom_id res chain seq x y z
N MET A 1 -2.77 -30.41 34.56
CA MET A 1 -1.96 -29.22 34.20
C MET A 1 -2.48 -28.65 32.88
N THR A 2 -3.16 -27.53 32.92
CA THR A 2 -3.63 -26.86 31.69
C THR A 2 -2.41 -26.32 30.95
N LYS A 3 -2.09 -26.88 29.81
CA LYS A 3 -1.00 -26.34 28.98
C LYS A 3 -1.41 -24.98 28.46
N VAL A 4 -0.61 -23.99 28.76
CA VAL A 4 -0.78 -22.66 28.23
C VAL A 4 -0.62 -22.72 26.69
N ALA A 5 -1.48 -22.02 25.95
CA ALA A 5 -1.32 -21.92 24.51
C ALA A 5 0.04 -21.28 24.17
N ALA A 6 0.58 -21.64 23.00
CA ALA A 6 1.79 -20.99 22.50
C ALA A 6 1.55 -19.48 22.29
N PRO A 7 2.60 -18.64 22.39
CA PRO A 7 2.46 -17.21 22.09
C PRO A 7 1.81 -16.98 20.73
N GLY A 8 0.87 -16.06 20.64
CA GLY A 8 0.13 -15.77 19.41
C GLY A 8 -1.15 -16.60 19.21
N PHE A 9 -1.50 -17.46 20.18
CA PHE A 9 -2.71 -18.25 20.12
C PHE A 9 -3.58 -18.08 21.36
N LEU A 10 -4.89 -17.92 21.16
CA LEU A 10 -5.90 -17.99 22.24
C LEU A 10 -6.51 -19.39 22.30
N VAL A 11 -6.75 -19.86 23.51
CA VAL A 11 -7.50 -21.09 23.73
C VAL A 11 -8.96 -20.86 23.36
N LYS A 12 -9.42 -21.52 22.32
CA LYS A 12 -10.83 -21.51 21.87
C LYS A 12 -11.70 -22.44 22.69
N GLY A 13 -11.09 -23.49 23.24
CA GLY A 13 -11.78 -24.48 24.06
C GLY A 13 -10.85 -25.65 24.39
N THR A 14 -11.29 -26.47 25.34
CA THR A 14 -10.59 -27.69 25.71
C THR A 14 -11.54 -28.87 25.59
N SER A 15 -11.02 -30.04 25.19
CA SER A 15 -11.70 -31.34 25.26
C SER A 15 -10.86 -32.24 26.11
N THR A 16 -11.46 -32.82 27.15
CA THR A 16 -10.77 -33.70 28.08
C THR A 16 -11.38 -35.12 28.00
N LEU A 17 -10.54 -36.08 27.88
CA LEU A 17 -10.89 -37.50 27.95
C LEU A 17 -10.56 -38.04 29.34
N TYR A 18 -11.57 -38.66 29.98
CA TYR A 18 -11.43 -39.34 31.26
C TYR A 18 -11.53 -40.84 31.06
N ASP A 19 -10.92 -41.59 31.95
CA ASP A 19 -11.13 -43.03 31.99
C ASP A 19 -12.38 -43.42 32.81
N ALA A 20 -12.59 -44.74 33.00
CA ALA A 20 -13.73 -45.26 33.73
C ALA A 20 -13.71 -44.91 35.23
N ASP A 21 -12.55 -44.60 35.76
CA ASP A 21 -12.31 -44.23 37.17
C ASP A 21 -12.38 -42.72 37.39
N GLY A 22 -12.64 -41.93 36.30
CA GLY A 22 -12.75 -40.46 36.36
C GLY A 22 -11.43 -39.72 36.31
N GLU A 23 -10.32 -40.42 36.03
CA GLU A 23 -9.01 -39.80 35.88
C GLU A 23 -8.80 -39.26 34.48
N GLN A 24 -8.17 -38.09 34.41
CA GLN A 24 -7.88 -37.41 33.12
C GLN A 24 -6.81 -38.18 32.34
N LYS A 25 -7.19 -38.77 31.19
CA LYS A 25 -6.27 -39.46 30.27
C LYS A 25 -5.59 -38.56 29.27
N ALA A 26 -6.34 -37.68 28.67
CA ALA A 26 -5.84 -36.76 27.64
C ALA A 26 -6.62 -35.46 27.61
N GLN A 27 -5.99 -34.39 27.21
CA GLN A 27 -6.62 -33.12 26.98
C GLN A 27 -6.13 -32.52 25.68
N TRP A 28 -7.08 -32.12 24.82
CA TRP A 28 -6.84 -31.35 23.59
C TRP A 28 -7.16 -29.90 23.86
N VAL A 29 -6.19 -29.03 23.67
CA VAL A 29 -6.39 -27.59 23.73
C VAL A 29 -6.60 -27.10 22.30
N LYS A 30 -7.81 -26.66 22.00
CA LYS A 30 -8.16 -26.04 20.71
C LYS A 30 -7.76 -24.59 20.78
N THR A 31 -6.89 -24.19 19.88
CA THR A 31 -6.43 -22.81 19.79
C THR A 31 -6.92 -22.12 18.53
N THR A 32 -7.05 -20.81 18.56
CA THR A 32 -7.26 -19.97 17.38
C THR A 32 -6.16 -18.94 17.34
N ALA A 33 -5.67 -18.63 16.14
CA ALA A 33 -4.76 -17.50 15.96
C ALA A 33 -5.52 -16.22 16.35
N THR A 34 -4.89 -15.43 17.20
CA THR A 34 -5.58 -14.41 17.95
C THR A 34 -5.76 -13.10 17.23
N ALA A 35 -6.50 -12.24 17.94
CA ALA A 35 -6.59 -10.79 17.78
C ALA A 35 -5.24 -10.05 17.64
N ASN A 36 -4.15 -10.64 18.03
CA ASN A 36 -2.78 -10.15 17.78
C ASN A 36 -2.35 -10.19 16.30
N ARG A 37 -3.18 -10.72 15.40
CA ARG A 37 -2.81 -10.73 13.98
C ARG A 37 -2.65 -9.30 13.46
N ASP A 38 -3.53 -8.40 13.86
CA ASP A 38 -3.47 -7.01 13.44
C ASP A 38 -2.30 -6.28 14.08
N ASP A 39 -1.98 -6.59 15.34
CA ASP A 39 -0.82 -6.02 16.02
C ASP A 39 0.49 -6.58 15.43
N LEU A 40 0.57 -7.89 15.20
CA LEU A 40 1.71 -8.52 14.52
C LEU A 40 1.89 -7.99 13.09
N LEU A 41 0.79 -7.73 12.38
CA LEU A 41 0.85 -7.13 11.05
C LEU A 41 1.37 -5.70 11.11
N ARG A 42 0.87 -4.89 12.06
CA ARG A 42 1.36 -3.53 12.29
C ARG A 42 2.84 -3.50 12.67
N GLU A 43 3.26 -4.37 13.57
CA GLU A 43 4.67 -4.50 13.96
C GLU A 43 5.53 -4.95 12.78
N SER A 44 5.06 -5.90 11.96
CA SER A 44 5.78 -6.36 10.78
C SER A 44 5.89 -5.27 9.71
N ILE A 45 4.83 -4.49 9.50
CA ILE A 45 4.84 -3.35 8.60
C ILE A 45 5.78 -2.28 9.15
N ALA A 46 5.69 -1.92 10.41
CA ALA A 46 6.58 -0.95 11.03
C ALA A 46 8.06 -1.38 10.92
N ALA A 47 8.36 -2.65 11.20
CA ALA A 47 9.70 -3.19 11.05
C ALA A 47 10.21 -3.19 9.61
N ALA A 48 9.32 -3.46 8.63
CA ALA A 48 9.68 -3.40 7.21
C ALA A 48 10.06 -1.98 6.75
N PHE A 49 9.53 -0.96 7.41
CA PHE A 49 9.82 0.45 7.12
C PHE A 49 10.83 1.09 8.08
N ASP A 50 11.31 0.38 9.11
CA ASP A 50 12.21 0.95 10.13
C ASP A 50 13.58 1.38 9.53
N ASP A 51 14.08 0.62 8.57
CA ASP A 51 15.29 0.94 7.82
C ASP A 51 15.03 1.81 6.57
N TRP A 52 13.75 2.08 6.27
CA TRP A 52 13.43 2.88 5.11
C TRP A 52 13.75 4.35 5.38
N ARG A 53 14.76 4.83 4.73
CA ARG A 53 15.10 6.25 4.68
C ARG A 53 14.59 6.75 3.35
N GLY A 54 13.58 7.59 3.38
CA GLY A 54 13.06 8.19 2.16
C GLY A 54 14.21 8.65 1.24
N VAL A 55 14.22 8.15 0.02
CA VAL A 55 15.25 8.49 -0.99
C VAL A 55 14.99 9.84 -1.65
N GLY A 56 13.84 10.43 -1.41
CA GLY A 56 13.46 11.73 -1.96
C GLY A 56 14.40 12.85 -1.50
N ARG A 57 14.79 13.72 -2.42
CA ARG A 57 15.51 14.94 -2.08
C ARG A 57 14.56 15.90 -1.39
N ILE A 58 14.98 16.40 -0.22
CA ILE A 58 14.23 17.44 0.45
C ILE A 58 14.31 18.71 -0.44
N ALA A 59 13.20 19.08 -1.04
CA ALA A 59 13.09 20.32 -1.77
C ALA A 59 13.24 21.51 -0.79
N ALA A 60 13.97 22.54 -1.19
CA ALA A 60 14.09 23.73 -0.38
C ALA A 60 12.70 24.38 -0.21
N ALA A 61 12.30 24.61 1.04
CA ALA A 61 11.06 25.31 1.32
C ALA A 61 11.06 26.72 0.69
N PRO A 62 9.92 27.23 0.21
CA PRO A 62 9.79 28.61 -0.25
C PRO A 62 10.20 29.59 0.88
N LYS A 63 10.90 30.67 0.52
CA LYS A 63 11.37 31.70 1.49
C LYS A 63 10.20 32.43 2.17
N HIS A 64 9.07 32.51 1.50
CA HIS A 64 7.86 33.17 1.98
C HIS A 64 6.68 32.27 1.76
N THR A 65 5.96 31.96 2.84
CA THR A 65 4.75 31.16 2.84
C THR A 65 3.64 31.92 3.54
N THR A 66 2.40 31.59 3.22
CA THR A 66 1.22 32.11 3.92
C THR A 66 0.81 31.07 4.96
N ASP A 67 0.99 31.38 6.24
CA ASP A 67 0.84 30.46 7.36
C ASP A 67 -0.60 29.97 7.57
N GLU A 68 -1.58 30.76 7.11
CA GLU A 68 -3.01 30.45 7.22
C GLU A 68 -3.52 29.58 6.07
N LEU A 69 -2.69 29.27 5.08
CA LEU A 69 -3.08 28.48 3.91
C LEU A 69 -2.60 27.05 3.99
N LEU A 70 -3.51 26.15 3.63
CA LEU A 70 -3.26 24.75 3.35
C LEU A 70 -3.56 24.49 1.86
N SER A 71 -2.60 23.99 1.11
CA SER A 71 -2.83 23.52 -0.27
C SER A 71 -3.12 22.03 -0.26
N ILE A 72 -4.17 21.62 -0.99
CA ILE A 72 -4.50 20.19 -1.16
C ILE A 72 -4.44 19.87 -2.65
N TYR A 73 -3.63 18.88 -3.01
CA TYR A 73 -3.47 18.39 -4.37
C TYR A 73 -4.12 17.00 -4.47
N PRO A 74 -5.42 16.91 -4.82
CA PRO A 74 -6.06 15.63 -5.03
C PRO A 74 -5.59 15.00 -6.34
N MET A 75 -5.27 13.72 -6.29
CA MET A 75 -4.88 12.92 -7.42
C MET A 75 -5.78 11.68 -7.45
N GLY A 76 -6.55 11.51 -8.51
CA GLY A 76 -7.40 10.36 -8.75
C GLY A 76 -6.94 9.60 -9.97
N ASP A 77 -7.05 8.29 -9.91
CA ASP A 77 -6.99 7.35 -11.01
C ASP A 77 -5.78 7.53 -11.98
N PRO A 78 -4.54 7.66 -11.50
CA PRO A 78 -3.40 7.84 -12.40
C PRO A 78 -3.04 6.57 -13.18
N HIS A 79 -3.50 5.39 -12.75
CA HIS A 79 -3.33 4.11 -13.42
C HIS A 79 -1.92 3.87 -13.97
N LEU A 80 -0.88 4.14 -13.17
CA LEU A 80 0.50 3.90 -13.59
C LEU A 80 0.70 2.44 -13.99
N GLY A 81 1.31 2.23 -15.15
CA GLY A 81 1.50 0.92 -15.75
C GLY A 81 0.42 0.49 -16.73
N LEU A 82 -0.62 1.31 -16.96
CA LEU A 82 -1.54 1.13 -18.07
C LEU A 82 -0.77 1.25 -19.39
N TYR A 83 -1.10 0.38 -20.34
CA TYR A 83 -0.61 0.43 -21.71
C TYR A 83 -1.74 0.76 -22.68
N THR A 84 -1.52 1.70 -23.56
CA THR A 84 -2.41 1.97 -24.70
C THR A 84 -1.62 2.13 -25.99
N TRP A 85 -2.20 1.67 -27.08
CA TRP A 85 -1.64 1.80 -28.41
C TRP A 85 -2.42 2.84 -29.22
N GLY A 86 -1.72 3.84 -29.76
CA GLY A 86 -2.32 4.99 -30.39
C GLY A 86 -3.22 4.67 -31.59
N GLU A 87 -2.98 3.59 -32.33
CA GLU A 87 -3.84 3.17 -33.42
C GLU A 87 -5.21 2.68 -32.95
N GLU A 88 -5.29 2.17 -31.71
CA GLU A 88 -6.56 1.70 -31.12
C GLU A 88 -7.27 2.78 -30.31
N THR A 89 -6.50 3.55 -29.54
CA THR A 89 -7.06 4.47 -28.54
C THR A 89 -6.94 5.95 -28.90
N GLY A 90 -6.15 6.25 -29.93
CA GLY A 90 -5.86 7.63 -30.36
C GLY A 90 -4.57 8.21 -29.77
N GLU A 91 -4.07 7.67 -28.66
CA GLU A 91 -2.83 8.09 -28.03
C GLU A 91 -2.08 6.90 -27.44
N ASP A 92 -0.75 6.92 -27.56
CA ASP A 92 0.12 5.96 -26.90
C ASP A 92 0.27 6.32 -25.42
N LEU A 93 0.20 5.32 -24.56
CA LEU A 93 0.53 5.43 -23.14
C LEU A 93 1.37 4.23 -22.72
N ASP A 94 2.49 4.52 -22.11
CA ASP A 94 3.35 3.57 -21.43
C ASP A 94 3.74 4.09 -20.03
N LEU A 95 4.46 3.30 -19.26
CA LEU A 95 4.87 3.67 -17.92
C LEU A 95 5.70 4.97 -17.90
N LYS A 96 6.55 5.16 -18.91
CA LYS A 96 7.41 6.36 -18.98
C LYS A 96 6.60 7.61 -19.29
N ILE A 97 5.69 7.54 -20.25
CA ILE A 97 4.81 8.65 -20.61
C ILE A 97 3.89 8.99 -19.42
N ALA A 98 3.33 7.98 -18.76
CA ALA A 98 2.48 8.18 -17.59
C ALA A 98 3.25 8.86 -16.44
N GLU A 99 4.48 8.42 -16.15
CA GLU A 99 5.36 9.04 -15.16
C GLU A 99 5.65 10.50 -15.48
N ASP A 100 6.08 10.79 -16.71
CA ASP A 100 6.41 12.15 -17.15
C ASP A 100 5.19 13.08 -17.06
N ASN A 101 4.03 12.62 -17.51
CA ASN A 101 2.79 13.36 -17.47
C ASN A 101 2.36 13.69 -16.03
N LEU A 102 2.43 12.70 -15.15
CA LEU A 102 2.08 12.87 -13.75
C LEU A 102 3.02 13.85 -13.03
N CYS A 103 4.33 13.69 -13.22
CA CYS A 103 5.34 14.58 -12.68
C CYS A 103 5.16 16.02 -13.17
N GLU A 104 4.91 16.22 -14.45
CA GLU A 104 4.69 17.55 -15.02
C GLU A 104 3.38 18.18 -14.53
N ALA A 105 2.32 17.38 -14.39
CA ALA A 105 1.05 17.86 -13.82
C ALA A 105 1.24 18.37 -12.39
N VAL A 106 1.95 17.61 -11.55
CA VAL A 106 2.23 18.03 -10.17
C VAL A 106 3.07 19.30 -10.13
N LYS A 107 4.13 19.37 -10.92
CA LYS A 107 4.98 20.59 -11.01
C LYS A 107 4.15 21.83 -11.38
N ARG A 108 3.24 21.69 -12.35
CA ARG A 108 2.36 22.80 -12.75
C ARG A 108 1.39 23.18 -11.64
N LEU A 109 0.76 22.20 -10.99
CA LEU A 109 -0.15 22.47 -9.87
C LEU A 109 0.56 23.21 -8.74
N VAL A 110 1.74 22.76 -8.36
CA VAL A 110 2.54 23.41 -7.31
C VAL A 110 2.98 24.81 -7.73
N ALA A 111 3.39 24.98 -8.99
CA ALA A 111 3.83 26.29 -9.51
C ALA A 111 2.70 27.33 -9.56
N CYS A 112 1.47 26.89 -9.88
CA CYS A 112 0.29 27.75 -9.98
C CYS A 112 -0.41 28.01 -8.64
N SER A 113 -0.08 27.22 -7.61
CA SER A 113 -0.71 27.33 -6.29
C SER A 113 -0.10 28.46 -5.45
N PRO A 114 -0.87 29.06 -4.53
CA PRO A 114 -0.33 29.94 -3.52
C PRO A 114 0.76 29.24 -2.70
N LYS A 115 1.76 29.98 -2.24
CA LYS A 115 2.81 29.46 -1.38
C LYS A 115 2.28 29.26 0.03
N SER A 116 1.65 28.11 0.28
CA SER A 116 1.16 27.70 1.60
C SER A 116 2.29 27.15 2.46
N GLN A 117 2.14 27.25 3.78
CA GLN A 117 3.09 26.66 4.73
C GLN A 117 3.00 25.12 4.72
N THR A 118 1.81 24.59 4.50
CA THR A 118 1.54 23.16 4.49
C THR A 118 0.86 22.75 3.20
N CYS A 119 1.23 21.60 2.66
CA CYS A 119 0.49 20.98 1.58
C CYS A 119 0.17 19.50 1.90
N ILE A 120 -0.93 19.04 1.34
CA ILE A 120 -1.36 17.64 1.39
C ILE A 120 -1.44 17.13 -0.05
N PHE A 121 -0.71 16.08 -0.33
CA PHE A 121 -0.88 15.28 -1.54
C PHE A 121 -1.88 14.17 -1.24
N LEU A 122 -3.05 14.21 -1.85
CA LEU A 122 -4.15 13.30 -1.55
C LEU A 122 -4.33 12.30 -2.69
N ASN A 123 -3.86 11.08 -2.50
CA ASN A 123 -4.13 9.98 -3.42
C ASN A 123 -5.54 9.43 -3.14
N LEU A 124 -6.41 9.50 -4.13
CA LEU A 124 -7.81 9.06 -4.04
C LEU A 124 -8.02 7.60 -4.44
N GLY A 125 -6.98 6.92 -4.85
CA GLY A 125 -7.00 5.51 -5.25
C GLY A 125 -6.55 5.28 -6.68
N ASP A 126 -6.56 4.03 -7.09
CA ASP A 126 -6.22 3.52 -8.41
C ASP A 126 -4.91 4.09 -8.98
N PHE A 127 -3.91 4.27 -8.07
CA PHE A 127 -2.61 4.81 -8.42
C PHE A 127 -1.87 3.92 -9.41
N PHE A 128 -1.91 2.60 -9.17
CA PHE A 128 -1.38 1.61 -10.09
C PHE A 128 -2.51 0.96 -10.90
N HIS A 129 -2.25 0.69 -12.18
CA HIS A 129 -3.23 0.03 -13.05
C HIS A 129 -3.47 -1.43 -12.67
N SER A 130 -2.51 -2.10 -12.08
CA SER A 130 -2.64 -3.47 -11.56
C SER A 130 -2.13 -3.54 -10.13
N ASP A 131 -2.81 -4.31 -9.27
CA ASP A 131 -2.42 -4.52 -7.87
C ASP A 131 -1.50 -5.74 -7.68
N THR A 132 -1.37 -6.56 -8.72
CA THR A 132 -0.65 -7.84 -8.64
C THR A 132 0.10 -8.15 -9.92
N GLN A 133 0.97 -9.16 -9.84
CA GLN A 133 1.69 -9.67 -11.01
C GLN A 133 0.80 -10.42 -12.01
N ASP A 134 -0.41 -10.78 -11.62
CA ASP A 134 -1.32 -11.56 -12.45
C ASP A 134 -2.01 -10.72 -13.53
N ASN A 135 -1.88 -9.39 -13.46
CA ASN A 135 -2.47 -8.42 -14.39
C ASN A 135 -3.97 -8.67 -14.61
N ARG A 136 -4.66 -8.87 -13.50
CA ARG A 136 -6.11 -9.09 -13.46
C ARG A 136 -6.73 -8.34 -12.31
N THR A 137 -7.97 -7.89 -12.54
CA THR A 137 -8.76 -7.29 -11.46
C THR A 137 -9.05 -8.32 -10.37
N ALA A 138 -8.81 -7.97 -9.12
CA ALA A 138 -8.89 -8.89 -7.98
C ALA A 138 -10.28 -9.52 -7.81
N ARG A 139 -11.35 -8.79 -8.10
CA ARG A 139 -12.73 -9.23 -7.88
C ARG A 139 -13.34 -9.95 -9.09
N SER A 140 -13.17 -9.39 -10.28
CA SER A 140 -13.85 -9.84 -11.50
C SER A 140 -12.96 -10.66 -12.43
N GLY A 141 -11.63 -10.67 -12.21
CA GLY A 141 -10.68 -11.45 -13.01
C GLY A 141 -10.49 -10.94 -14.44
N HIS A 142 -10.92 -9.71 -14.74
CA HIS A 142 -10.69 -9.10 -16.06
C HIS A 142 -9.20 -8.93 -16.30
N ALA A 143 -8.74 -9.26 -17.51
CA ALA A 143 -7.40 -8.98 -17.94
C ALA A 143 -7.16 -7.46 -18.03
N LEU A 144 -5.99 -7.03 -17.63
CA LEU A 144 -5.56 -5.63 -17.67
C LEU A 144 -4.42 -5.50 -18.68
N ASP A 145 -4.48 -4.48 -19.52
CA ASP A 145 -3.42 -4.16 -20.45
C ASP A 145 -2.33 -3.36 -19.73
N VAL A 146 -1.22 -4.02 -19.47
CA VAL A 146 -0.10 -3.46 -18.73
C VAL A 146 1.15 -3.33 -19.61
N ASP A 147 1.86 -2.23 -19.46
CA ASP A 147 3.09 -1.97 -20.20
C ASP A 147 4.22 -2.90 -19.78
N THR A 148 4.35 -3.18 -18.49
CA THR A 148 5.55 -3.84 -17.98
C THR A 148 5.31 -4.65 -16.70
N ARG A 149 6.38 -5.26 -16.19
CA ARG A 149 6.34 -6.07 -14.96
C ARG A 149 6.00 -5.22 -13.75
N TRP A 150 5.19 -5.75 -12.87
CA TRP A 150 4.77 -5.14 -11.61
C TRP A 150 5.93 -4.53 -10.79
N SER A 151 7.04 -5.26 -10.68
CA SER A 151 8.23 -4.76 -9.96
C SER A 151 8.85 -3.49 -10.58
N LYS A 152 8.70 -3.29 -11.89
CA LYS A 152 9.17 -2.08 -12.57
C LYS A 152 8.20 -0.92 -12.35
N VAL A 153 6.90 -1.20 -12.33
CA VAL A 153 5.86 -0.21 -12.02
C VAL A 153 6.04 0.34 -10.60
N LEU A 154 6.28 -0.55 -9.61
CA LEU A 154 6.59 -0.13 -8.24
C LEU A 154 7.84 0.75 -8.13
N GLY A 155 8.81 0.57 -9.01
CA GLY A 155 10.03 1.40 -9.05
C GLY A 155 9.79 2.86 -9.47
N VAL A 156 8.63 3.20 -10.05
CA VAL A 156 8.26 4.59 -10.38
C VAL A 156 7.86 5.37 -9.15
N ASP A 157 7.21 4.71 -8.19
CA ASP A 157 6.75 5.32 -6.94
C ASP A 157 7.90 5.99 -6.18
N THR A 158 9.08 5.37 -6.16
CA THR A 158 10.25 5.94 -5.50
C THR A 158 10.75 7.23 -6.16
N ARG A 159 10.59 7.37 -7.47
CA ARG A 159 11.01 8.57 -8.22
C ARG A 159 10.00 9.71 -8.12
N PHE A 160 8.72 9.37 -8.00
CA PHE A 160 7.66 10.35 -7.80
C PHE A 160 7.79 11.11 -6.47
N VAL A 161 8.30 10.46 -5.42
CA VAL A 161 8.54 11.07 -4.10
C VAL A 161 9.75 12.03 -4.13
N GLU A 162 10.57 12.01 -5.19
CA GLU A 162 11.74 12.89 -5.34
C GLU A 162 11.40 14.28 -5.95
N LEU A 163 10.14 14.56 -6.29
CA LEU A 163 9.68 15.84 -6.84
C LEU A 163 9.39 16.87 -5.77
#